data_e4122e91ef6839e276dd2a4ba225e844
#
_entry.id   e4122e91ef6839e276dd2a4ba225e844
#
_cell.length_a   1.000
_cell.length_b   1.000
_cell.length_c   1.000
_cell.angle_alpha   90.00
_cell.angle_beta   90.00
_cell.angle_gamma   90.00
#
_symmetry.space_group_name_H-M   'P 1'
#
loop_
_entity.id
_entity.type
_entity.pdbx_description
1 polymer ?
#
loop_
_entity_poly.entity_id
_entity_poly.type
_entity_poly.pdbx_seq_one_letter_code
_entity_poly.pdbx_strand_id
1 'polypeptide(L)'
;MKTSVIKANNLCKSFVTGKTALNVIKNLNLDIYEGDFTVIMGSSGSGKSTLLYTLSGMDSATSGTVQLLDNEITSMKEEELSFIRKKDISFVFQSINLLPDITVFENIAYCGYGVNKNKKDINEKTLKLLETFGLTEAKDKYPSEISGGMQQRVAMARAIITSPEILFGDEPTGALNSTAGEEVLDILTDLNNKGQTVVMVTHDLKAASRASRLIYLKDGRIDGELSLGKFSKEDYKNRDILIFEFLKERGW
;
A
#
# COMPACT_ATOMS: atom_id res chain seq x y z
N MET A 1 4.81 -15.24 18.77
CA MET A 1 4.24 -13.87 18.70
C MET A 1 4.45 -13.36 17.29
N LYS A 2 3.49 -12.61 16.71
CA LYS A 2 3.71 -11.95 15.41
C LYS A 2 4.69 -10.79 15.60
N THR A 3 5.64 -10.63 14.69
CA THR A 3 6.58 -9.49 14.68
C THR A 3 5.85 -8.24 14.17
N SER A 4 5.86 -7.15 14.94
CA SER A 4 5.32 -5.86 14.48
C SER A 4 6.36 -5.20 13.59
N VAL A 5 5.97 -4.82 12.36
CA VAL A 5 6.81 -4.11 11.38
C VAL A 5 6.47 -2.62 11.29
N ILE A 6 5.26 -2.22 11.75
CA ILE A 6 4.91 -0.81 11.99
C ILE A 6 4.23 -0.73 13.35
N LYS A 7 4.66 0.22 14.17
CA LYS A 7 4.04 0.52 15.45
C LYS A 7 3.85 2.02 15.62
N ALA A 8 2.59 2.44 15.65
CA ALA A 8 2.20 3.81 15.94
C ALA A 8 1.72 3.92 17.40
N ASN A 9 2.25 4.90 18.13
CA ASN A 9 1.83 5.16 19.52
C ASN A 9 1.39 6.61 19.66
N ASN A 10 0.16 6.80 20.17
CA ASN A 10 -0.46 8.11 20.41
C ASN A 10 -0.35 9.05 19.19
N LEU A 11 -0.43 8.48 18.00
CA LEU A 11 -0.20 9.18 16.74
C LEU A 11 -1.27 10.24 16.51
N CYS A 12 -0.82 11.47 16.24
CA CYS A 12 -1.68 12.58 15.84
C CYS A 12 -1.15 13.23 14.56
N LYS A 13 -2.07 13.62 13.68
CA LYS A 13 -1.77 14.45 12.51
C LYS A 13 -2.79 15.56 12.37
N SER A 14 -2.28 16.78 12.27
CA SER A 14 -3.07 17.99 12.09
C SER A 14 -2.52 18.81 10.93
N PHE A 15 -3.41 19.42 10.17
CA PHE A 15 -3.07 20.39 9.14
C PHE A 15 -3.51 21.78 9.58
N VAL A 16 -2.65 22.78 9.41
CA VAL A 16 -2.94 24.17 9.75
C VAL A 16 -3.17 24.95 8.46
N THR A 17 -4.37 25.50 8.31
CA THR A 17 -4.71 26.38 7.19
C THR A 17 -5.16 27.73 7.75
N GLY A 18 -4.27 28.72 7.62
CA GLY A 18 -4.48 30.03 8.22
C GLY A 18 -4.53 29.95 9.76
N LYS A 19 -5.68 30.30 10.36
CA LYS A 19 -5.90 30.25 11.82
C LYS A 19 -6.61 28.97 12.30
N THR A 20 -6.95 28.07 11.40
CA THR A 20 -7.72 26.86 11.73
C THR A 20 -6.82 25.63 11.69
N ALA A 21 -6.86 24.82 12.74
CA ALA A 21 -6.21 23.52 12.78
C ALA A 21 -7.25 22.42 12.57
N LEU A 22 -7.03 21.57 11.57
CA LEU A 22 -7.83 20.38 11.30
C LEU A 22 -7.10 19.14 11.82
N ASN A 23 -7.61 18.53 12.89
CA ASN A 23 -7.05 17.30 13.45
C ASN A 23 -7.60 16.09 12.68
N VAL A 24 -6.76 15.51 11.82
CA VAL A 24 -7.15 14.40 10.94
C VAL A 24 -6.92 13.04 11.61
N ILE A 25 -5.79 12.84 12.28
CA ILE A 25 -5.52 11.63 13.09
C ILE A 25 -5.44 12.05 14.55
N LYS A 26 -6.12 11.27 15.41
CA LYS A 26 -6.41 11.69 16.80
C LYS A 26 -6.02 10.61 17.80
N ASN A 27 -4.82 10.69 18.35
CA ASN A 27 -4.30 9.79 19.40
C ASN A 27 -4.48 8.31 19.04
N LEU A 28 -3.99 7.91 17.87
CA LEU A 28 -4.16 6.58 17.29
C LEU A 28 -3.02 5.67 17.71
N ASN A 29 -3.36 4.45 18.14
CA ASN A 29 -2.41 3.38 18.40
C ASN A 29 -2.68 2.25 17.41
N LEU A 30 -1.62 1.73 16.75
CA LEU A 30 -1.76 0.72 15.72
C LEU A 30 -0.47 -0.08 15.58
N ASP A 31 -0.60 -1.42 15.54
CA ASP A 31 0.46 -2.32 15.12
C ASP A 31 0.11 -2.95 13.76
N ILE A 32 1.07 -3.03 12.86
CA ILE A 32 1.01 -3.83 11.62
C ILE A 32 2.03 -4.95 11.75
N TYR A 33 1.64 -6.15 11.39
CA TYR A 33 2.48 -7.34 11.58
C TYR A 33 3.06 -7.83 10.26
N GLU A 34 4.27 -8.41 10.34
CA GLU A 34 4.97 -9.02 9.23
C GLU A 34 4.09 -10.08 8.53
N GLY A 35 4.06 -10.03 7.20
CA GLY A 35 3.29 -10.95 6.36
C GLY A 35 1.77 -10.77 6.42
N ASP A 36 1.24 -9.80 7.18
CA ASP A 36 -0.20 -9.51 7.15
C ASP A 36 -0.58 -8.72 5.88
N PHE A 37 -1.78 -8.96 5.37
CA PHE A 37 -2.45 -8.07 4.44
C PHE A 37 -3.45 -7.22 5.24
N THR A 38 -3.01 -6.05 5.66
CA THR A 38 -3.85 -5.13 6.43
C THR A 38 -4.56 -4.16 5.50
N VAL A 39 -5.88 -4.10 5.60
CA VAL A 39 -6.70 -3.12 4.90
C VAL A 39 -7.31 -2.14 5.90
N ILE A 40 -7.17 -0.85 5.62
CA ILE A 40 -7.77 0.23 6.39
C ILE A 40 -8.96 0.79 5.59
N MET A 41 -10.16 0.61 6.10
CA MET A 41 -11.39 1.16 5.55
C MET A 41 -11.90 2.35 6.38
N GLY A 42 -12.84 3.08 5.83
CA GLY A 42 -13.52 4.20 6.47
C GLY A 42 -14.18 5.12 5.46
N SER A 43 -15.08 5.99 5.89
CA SER A 43 -15.75 6.97 5.04
C SER A 43 -14.76 7.94 4.38
N SER A 44 -15.21 8.66 3.34
CA SER A 44 -14.42 9.73 2.75
C SER A 44 -14.10 10.79 3.83
N GLY A 45 -12.86 11.28 3.84
CA GLY A 45 -12.41 12.25 4.84
C GLY A 45 -12.10 11.68 6.24
N SER A 46 -12.20 10.36 6.48
CA SER A 46 -11.86 9.75 7.78
C SER A 46 -10.37 9.79 8.15
N GLY A 47 -9.49 10.11 7.18
CA GLY A 47 -8.04 10.23 7.38
C GLY A 47 -7.22 9.02 6.89
N LYS A 48 -7.77 8.11 6.08
CA LYS A 48 -7.10 6.87 5.63
C LYS A 48 -5.76 7.12 4.94
N SER A 49 -5.75 7.91 3.86
CA SER A 49 -4.51 8.22 3.12
C SER A 49 -3.53 9.02 4.00
N THR A 50 -4.03 9.93 4.84
CA THR A 50 -3.19 10.64 5.82
C THR A 50 -2.53 9.66 6.79
N LEU A 51 -3.28 8.68 7.31
CA LEU A 51 -2.71 7.64 8.18
C LEU A 51 -1.65 6.83 7.43
N LEU A 52 -1.96 6.36 6.20
CA LEU A 52 -1.04 5.60 5.37
C LEU A 52 0.28 6.34 5.14
N TYR A 53 0.20 7.64 4.78
CA TYR A 53 1.38 8.47 4.52
C TYR A 53 2.17 8.77 5.79
N THR A 54 1.50 8.94 6.93
CA THR A 54 2.19 9.15 8.21
C THR A 54 2.89 7.88 8.68
N LEU A 55 2.27 6.70 8.53
CA LEU A 55 2.87 5.41 8.89
C LEU A 55 4.09 5.06 8.05
N SER A 56 4.14 5.54 6.81
CA SER A 56 5.22 5.25 5.86
C SER A 56 6.33 6.32 5.84
N GLY A 57 6.19 7.39 6.62
CA GLY A 57 7.12 8.52 6.61
C GLY A 57 7.08 9.35 5.32
N MET A 58 6.01 9.25 4.52
CA MET A 58 5.77 10.19 3.40
C MET A 58 5.23 11.53 3.88
N ASP A 59 4.57 11.54 5.04
CA ASP A 59 4.13 12.76 5.73
C ASP A 59 4.53 12.69 7.21
N SER A 60 4.86 13.82 7.81
CA SER A 60 5.30 13.89 9.20
C SER A 60 4.12 13.80 10.17
N ALA A 61 4.31 13.15 11.31
CA ALA A 61 3.38 13.22 12.44
C ALA A 61 3.41 14.60 13.09
N THR A 62 2.27 15.05 13.62
CA THR A 62 2.22 16.26 14.46
C THR A 62 2.67 15.95 15.89
N SER A 63 2.32 14.76 16.40
CA SER A 63 2.80 14.22 17.68
C SER A 63 2.60 12.71 17.74
N GLY A 64 3.13 12.07 18.76
CA GLY A 64 3.21 10.62 18.88
C GLY A 64 4.43 10.08 18.17
N THR A 65 4.54 8.74 18.07
CA THR A 65 5.68 8.07 17.45
C THR A 65 5.24 7.03 16.45
N VAL A 66 6.05 6.83 15.41
CA VAL A 66 5.93 5.73 14.45
C VAL A 66 7.26 5.00 14.38
N GLN A 67 7.27 3.74 14.77
CA GLN A 67 8.32 2.80 14.43
C GLN A 67 7.97 2.10 13.12
N LEU A 68 8.89 2.14 12.17
CA LEU A 68 8.81 1.44 10.90
C LEU A 68 10.02 0.52 10.81
N LEU A 69 9.76 -0.81 10.81
CA LEU A 69 10.79 -1.80 11.03
C LEU A 69 11.55 -1.50 12.34
N ASP A 70 12.87 -1.43 12.31
CA ASP A 70 13.69 -1.13 13.50
C ASP A 70 13.94 0.38 13.73
N ASN A 71 13.24 1.26 12.98
CA ASN A 71 13.53 2.69 12.95
C ASN A 71 12.37 3.53 13.50
N GLU A 72 12.63 4.45 14.43
CA GLU A 72 11.66 5.47 14.82
C GLU A 72 11.67 6.63 13.82
N ILE A 73 10.76 6.58 12.85
CA ILE A 73 10.76 7.50 11.70
C ILE A 73 10.30 8.92 12.04
N THR A 74 9.60 9.13 13.16
CA THR A 74 9.09 10.46 13.57
C THR A 74 10.18 11.44 13.98
N SER A 75 11.35 10.96 14.37
CA SER A 75 12.52 11.77 14.75
C SER A 75 13.58 11.87 13.65
N MET A 76 13.40 11.16 12.53
CA MET A 76 14.38 11.11 11.44
C MET A 76 14.37 12.36 10.56
N LYS A 77 15.53 12.67 10.00
CA LYS A 77 15.67 13.69 8.95
C LYS A 77 15.23 13.16 7.60
N GLU A 78 14.88 14.05 6.68
CA GLU A 78 14.41 13.70 5.34
C GLU A 78 15.39 12.81 4.55
N GLU A 79 16.70 13.01 4.75
CA GLU A 79 17.73 12.18 4.11
C GLU A 79 17.65 10.71 4.55
N GLU A 80 17.44 10.47 5.86
CA GLU A 80 17.30 9.14 6.46
C GLU A 80 15.99 8.49 6.03
N LEU A 81 14.87 9.24 6.05
CA LEU A 81 13.57 8.80 5.56
C LEU A 81 13.61 8.46 4.07
N SER A 82 14.32 9.24 3.26
CA SER A 82 14.51 8.97 1.84
C SER A 82 15.19 7.63 1.59
N PHE A 83 16.16 7.26 2.43
CA PHE A 83 16.84 5.96 2.34
C PHE A 83 15.88 4.80 2.63
N ILE A 84 15.08 4.89 3.69
CA ILE A 84 14.06 3.89 4.05
C ILE A 84 13.03 3.76 2.92
N ARG A 85 12.48 4.89 2.42
CA ARG A 85 11.51 4.90 1.32
C ARG A 85 12.06 4.29 0.04
N LYS A 86 13.35 4.41 -0.20
CA LYS A 86 14.00 3.88 -1.39
C LYS A 86 14.20 2.37 -1.33
N LYS A 87 14.47 1.82 -0.14
CA LYS A 87 14.93 0.44 0.03
C LYS A 87 13.88 -0.46 0.67
N ASP A 88 13.28 -0.01 1.77
CA ASP A 88 12.56 -0.88 2.69
C ASP A 88 11.05 -0.84 2.48
N ILE A 89 10.53 0.21 1.84
CA ILE A 89 9.10 0.33 1.54
C ILE A 89 8.85 0.70 0.08
N SER A 90 7.64 0.42 -0.38
CA SER A 90 7.18 0.85 -1.70
C SER A 90 5.72 1.22 -1.70
N PHE A 91 5.30 1.97 -2.72
CA PHE A 91 3.94 2.47 -2.88
C PHE A 91 3.32 2.10 -4.22
N VAL A 92 2.03 1.76 -4.15
CA VAL A 92 1.12 1.71 -5.31
C VAL A 92 0.00 2.71 -5.06
N PHE A 93 -0.13 3.68 -5.95
CA PHE A 93 -1.11 4.76 -5.84
C PHE A 93 -2.31 4.53 -6.75
N GLN A 94 -3.42 5.17 -6.46
CA GLN A 94 -4.59 5.26 -7.34
C GLN A 94 -4.22 5.95 -8.67
N SER A 95 -3.49 7.07 -8.58
CA SER A 95 -2.85 7.69 -9.76
C SER A 95 -1.59 6.92 -10.09
N ILE A 96 -1.57 6.26 -11.22
CA ILE A 96 -0.54 5.25 -11.59
C ILE A 96 0.88 5.81 -11.62
N ASN A 97 1.04 7.10 -11.94
CA ASN A 97 2.29 7.88 -11.88
C ASN A 97 3.48 7.20 -12.59
N LEU A 98 3.26 6.61 -13.76
CA LEU A 98 4.36 6.16 -14.62
C LEU A 98 5.05 7.35 -15.27
N LEU A 99 6.33 7.21 -15.53
CA LEU A 99 7.10 8.18 -16.29
C LEU A 99 6.72 8.02 -17.76
N PRO A 100 6.11 9.06 -18.41
CA PRO A 100 5.50 8.91 -19.72
C PRO A 100 6.51 8.75 -20.85
N ASP A 101 7.72 9.28 -20.67
CA ASP A 101 8.76 9.38 -21.70
C ASP A 101 9.74 8.20 -21.71
N ILE A 102 9.49 7.18 -20.90
CA ILE A 102 10.29 5.96 -20.87
C ILE A 102 9.40 4.73 -21.00
N THR A 103 9.98 3.63 -21.45
CA THR A 103 9.28 2.38 -21.73
C THR A 103 8.75 1.71 -20.46
N VAL A 104 7.90 0.70 -20.62
CA VAL A 104 7.43 -0.17 -19.53
C VAL A 104 8.60 -0.82 -18.80
N PHE A 105 9.57 -1.37 -19.55
CA PHE A 105 10.78 -1.94 -18.97
C PHE A 105 11.54 -0.93 -18.11
N GLU A 106 11.78 0.26 -18.64
CA GLU A 106 12.52 1.32 -17.96
C GLU A 106 11.78 1.83 -16.74
N ASN A 107 10.44 1.97 -16.79
CA ASN A 107 9.63 2.34 -15.64
C ASN A 107 9.83 1.38 -14.46
N ILE A 108 9.91 0.07 -14.72
CA ILE A 108 10.14 -0.94 -13.69
C ILE A 108 11.59 -0.89 -13.21
N ALA A 109 12.56 -0.90 -14.13
CA ALA A 109 13.98 -0.99 -13.83
C ALA A 109 14.54 0.24 -13.09
N TYR A 110 13.95 1.43 -13.34
CA TYR A 110 14.42 2.71 -12.80
C TYR A 110 14.59 2.70 -11.29
N CYS A 111 13.58 2.23 -10.55
CA CYS A 111 13.65 2.13 -9.10
C CYS A 111 14.72 1.14 -8.62
N GLY A 112 14.88 0.03 -9.35
CA GLY A 112 15.90 -0.97 -9.07
C GLY A 112 17.33 -0.43 -9.20
N TYR A 113 17.61 0.37 -10.25
CA TYR A 113 18.92 1.01 -10.43
C TYR A 113 19.28 1.96 -9.28
N GLY A 114 18.25 2.50 -8.61
CA GLY A 114 18.44 3.34 -7.46
C GLY A 114 19.01 2.63 -6.23
N VAL A 115 18.76 1.32 -6.08
CA VAL A 115 19.18 0.52 -4.91
C VAL A 115 20.31 -0.45 -5.20
N ASN A 116 20.40 -0.97 -6.41
CA ASN A 116 21.46 -1.93 -6.81
C ASN A 116 22.27 -1.37 -7.98
N LYS A 117 23.59 -1.30 -7.77
CA LYS A 117 24.54 -0.81 -8.80
C LYS A 117 24.75 -1.82 -9.93
N ASN A 118 24.43 -3.11 -9.73
CA ASN A 118 24.52 -4.13 -10.75
C ASN A 118 23.31 -4.07 -11.69
N LYS A 119 23.46 -3.32 -12.78
CA LYS A 119 22.39 -3.17 -13.79
C LYS A 119 21.96 -4.50 -14.41
N LYS A 120 22.86 -5.48 -14.52
CA LYS A 120 22.53 -6.80 -15.11
C LYS A 120 21.51 -7.52 -14.25
N ASP A 121 21.72 -7.56 -12.92
CA ASP A 121 20.78 -8.19 -11.99
C ASP A 121 19.40 -7.52 -12.02
N ILE A 122 19.37 -6.18 -12.09
CA ILE A 122 18.11 -5.44 -12.19
C ILE A 122 17.39 -5.75 -13.51
N ASN A 123 18.12 -5.80 -14.62
CA ASN A 123 17.52 -6.15 -15.92
C ASN A 123 16.92 -7.55 -15.91
N GLU A 124 17.64 -8.54 -15.37
CA GLU A 124 17.14 -9.92 -15.25
C GLU A 124 15.90 -9.98 -14.34
N LYS A 125 15.92 -9.26 -13.21
CA LYS A 125 14.78 -9.16 -12.31
C LYS A 125 13.60 -8.47 -12.98
N THR A 126 13.83 -7.40 -13.74
CA THR A 126 12.80 -6.69 -14.51
C THR A 126 12.13 -7.62 -15.52
N LEU A 127 12.89 -8.41 -16.27
CA LEU A 127 12.32 -9.39 -17.22
C LEU A 127 11.44 -10.43 -16.53
N LYS A 128 11.87 -10.95 -15.37
CA LYS A 128 11.06 -11.88 -14.56
C LYS A 128 9.76 -11.23 -14.07
N LEU A 129 9.81 -9.95 -13.66
CA LEU A 129 8.62 -9.22 -13.25
C LEU A 129 7.67 -8.98 -14.43
N LEU A 130 8.19 -8.62 -15.61
CA LEU A 130 7.38 -8.49 -16.82
C LEU A 130 6.62 -9.77 -17.15
N GLU A 131 7.28 -10.92 -17.04
CA GLU A 131 6.65 -12.23 -17.22
C GLU A 131 5.58 -12.50 -16.15
N THR A 132 5.93 -12.33 -14.86
CA THR A 132 5.03 -12.55 -13.73
C THR A 132 3.75 -11.70 -13.79
N PHE A 133 3.87 -10.46 -14.29
CA PHE A 133 2.76 -9.52 -14.39
C PHE A 133 2.06 -9.53 -15.77
N GLY A 134 2.42 -10.47 -16.66
CA GLY A 134 1.83 -10.58 -18.00
C GLY A 134 2.09 -9.35 -18.87
N LEU A 135 3.29 -8.76 -18.79
CA LEU A 135 3.69 -7.53 -19.46
C LEU A 135 4.79 -7.74 -20.51
N THR A 136 5.20 -8.96 -20.78
CA THR A 136 6.34 -9.29 -21.66
C THR A 136 6.23 -8.63 -23.04
N GLU A 137 5.04 -8.71 -23.67
CA GLU A 137 4.78 -8.13 -25.00
C GLU A 137 4.70 -6.59 -24.99
N ALA A 138 4.63 -6.01 -23.80
CA ALA A 138 4.55 -4.55 -23.63
C ALA A 138 5.87 -3.91 -23.20
N LYS A 139 6.96 -4.68 -23.06
CA LYS A 139 8.21 -4.22 -22.43
C LYS A 139 8.80 -2.96 -23.08
N ASP A 140 8.71 -2.86 -24.40
CA ASP A 140 9.28 -1.77 -25.22
C ASP A 140 8.25 -0.67 -25.52
N LYS A 141 6.99 -0.79 -25.05
CA LYS A 141 5.93 0.21 -25.20
C LYS A 141 6.04 1.31 -24.15
N TYR A 142 5.51 2.48 -24.51
CA TYR A 142 5.34 3.59 -23.58
C TYR A 142 4.02 3.49 -22.82
N PRO A 143 3.88 4.17 -21.67
CA PRO A 143 2.63 4.16 -20.90
C PRO A 143 1.38 4.53 -21.71
N SER A 144 1.49 5.45 -22.67
CA SER A 144 0.38 5.87 -23.55
C SER A 144 -0.10 4.79 -24.51
N GLU A 145 0.68 3.72 -24.72
CA GLU A 145 0.39 2.64 -25.69
C GLU A 145 -0.23 1.41 -25.04
N ILE A 146 -0.46 1.45 -23.72
CA ILE A 146 -0.99 0.33 -22.93
C ILE A 146 -2.23 0.73 -22.15
N SER A 147 -3.08 -0.27 -21.81
CA SER A 147 -4.31 -0.03 -21.05
C SER A 147 -4.04 0.41 -19.60
N GLY A 148 -5.00 1.08 -18.97
CA GLY A 148 -4.89 1.48 -17.56
C GLY A 148 -4.60 0.32 -16.60
N GLY A 149 -5.21 -0.86 -16.82
CA GLY A 149 -4.90 -2.07 -16.06
C GLY A 149 -3.45 -2.55 -16.26
N MET A 150 -2.92 -2.48 -17.48
CA MET A 150 -1.50 -2.78 -17.74
C MET A 150 -0.60 -1.74 -17.07
N GLN A 151 -0.94 -0.45 -17.14
CA GLN A 151 -0.19 0.61 -16.46
C GLN A 151 -0.13 0.36 -14.94
N GLN A 152 -1.22 -0.06 -14.32
CA GLN A 152 -1.24 -0.39 -12.89
C GLN A 152 -0.37 -1.60 -12.57
N ARG A 153 -0.38 -2.65 -13.40
CA ARG A 153 0.53 -3.78 -13.24
C ARG A 153 2.00 -3.37 -13.39
N VAL A 154 2.32 -2.43 -14.29
CA VAL A 154 3.67 -1.83 -14.38
C VAL A 154 4.04 -1.09 -13.10
N ALA A 155 3.13 -0.27 -12.53
CA ALA A 155 3.36 0.42 -11.27
C ALA A 155 3.60 -0.55 -10.11
N MET A 156 2.87 -1.68 -10.05
CA MET A 156 3.10 -2.74 -9.06
C MET A 156 4.46 -3.42 -9.27
N ALA A 157 4.81 -3.81 -10.50
CA ALA A 157 6.11 -4.38 -10.82
C ALA A 157 7.26 -3.43 -10.45
N ARG A 158 7.09 -2.13 -10.72
CA ARG A 158 8.00 -1.07 -10.29
C ARG A 158 8.11 -0.99 -8.76
N ALA A 159 7.01 -1.15 -8.05
CA ALA A 159 7.01 -1.09 -6.59
C ALA A 159 7.78 -2.26 -5.95
N ILE A 160 7.74 -3.46 -6.54
CA ILE A 160 8.38 -4.65 -5.95
C ILE A 160 9.79 -4.96 -6.50
N ILE A 161 10.30 -4.18 -7.48
CA ILE A 161 11.64 -4.41 -8.04
C ILE A 161 12.74 -4.31 -6.97
N THR A 162 12.55 -3.44 -5.97
CA THR A 162 13.49 -3.25 -4.86
C THR A 162 13.39 -4.35 -3.80
N SER A 163 12.41 -5.25 -3.86
CA SER A 163 12.07 -6.23 -2.81
C SER A 163 11.80 -5.55 -1.46
N PRO A 164 10.82 -4.65 -1.38
CA PRO A 164 10.53 -3.93 -0.14
C PRO A 164 9.99 -4.87 0.94
N GLU A 165 10.25 -4.55 2.21
CA GLU A 165 9.67 -5.26 3.36
C GLU A 165 8.15 -4.99 3.46
N ILE A 166 7.72 -3.77 3.12
CA ILE A 166 6.32 -3.36 3.21
C ILE A 166 5.88 -2.69 1.90
N LEU A 167 4.76 -3.16 1.37
CA LEU A 167 4.07 -2.56 0.23
C LEU A 167 2.85 -1.79 0.71
N PHE A 168 2.86 -0.47 0.48
CA PHE A 168 1.72 0.40 0.75
C PHE A 168 0.86 0.58 -0.50
N GLY A 169 -0.47 0.60 -0.33
CA GLY A 169 -1.43 0.83 -1.40
C GLY A 169 -2.44 1.92 -1.02
N ASP A 170 -2.47 3.01 -1.78
CA ASP A 170 -3.49 4.05 -1.63
C ASP A 170 -4.51 3.90 -2.76
N GLU A 171 -5.62 3.23 -2.48
CA GLU A 171 -6.69 2.91 -3.43
C GLU A 171 -6.20 2.34 -4.78
N PRO A 172 -5.36 1.28 -4.79
CA PRO A 172 -4.65 0.85 -5.99
C PRO A 172 -5.56 0.35 -7.13
N THR A 173 -6.83 0.14 -6.87
CA THR A 173 -7.84 -0.29 -7.85
C THR A 173 -8.86 0.80 -8.20
N GLY A 174 -8.82 1.95 -7.53
CA GLY A 174 -9.86 2.98 -7.60
C GLY A 174 -10.06 3.64 -8.98
N ALA A 175 -9.05 3.58 -9.86
CA ALA A 175 -9.14 4.12 -11.22
C ALA A 175 -9.37 3.03 -12.29
N LEU A 176 -9.58 1.76 -11.90
CA LEU A 176 -9.68 0.62 -12.80
C LEU A 176 -11.11 0.13 -12.98
N ASN A 177 -11.40 -0.49 -14.13
CA ASN A 177 -12.62 -1.26 -14.27
C ASN A 177 -12.56 -2.54 -13.40
N SER A 178 -13.71 -3.19 -13.22
CA SER A 178 -13.85 -4.34 -12.31
C SER A 178 -12.86 -5.46 -12.60
N THR A 179 -12.68 -5.83 -13.88
CA THR A 179 -11.79 -6.93 -14.29
C THR A 179 -10.32 -6.61 -13.99
N ALA A 180 -9.85 -5.43 -14.42
CA ALA A 180 -8.47 -5.01 -14.15
C ALA A 180 -8.22 -4.81 -12.65
N GLY A 181 -9.22 -4.36 -11.89
CA GLY A 181 -9.15 -4.26 -10.43
C GLY A 181 -8.96 -5.62 -9.76
N GLU A 182 -9.71 -6.64 -10.20
CA GLU A 182 -9.55 -8.00 -9.69
C GLU A 182 -8.18 -8.60 -10.02
N GLU A 183 -7.66 -8.40 -11.23
CA GLU A 183 -6.30 -8.83 -11.59
C GLU A 183 -5.24 -8.20 -10.65
N VAL A 184 -5.37 -6.91 -10.33
CA VAL A 184 -4.47 -6.21 -9.39
C VAL A 184 -4.59 -6.78 -7.98
N LEU A 185 -5.80 -7.06 -7.50
CA LEU A 185 -6.04 -7.67 -6.19
C LEU A 185 -5.51 -9.10 -6.12
N ASP A 186 -5.63 -9.89 -7.19
CA ASP A 186 -5.05 -11.23 -7.26
C ASP A 186 -3.53 -11.17 -7.14
N ILE A 187 -2.88 -10.25 -7.84
CA ILE A 187 -1.43 -10.05 -7.74
C ILE A 187 -1.02 -9.65 -6.30
N LEU A 188 -1.72 -8.70 -5.66
CA LEU A 188 -1.44 -8.32 -4.26
C LEU A 188 -1.61 -9.50 -3.31
N THR A 189 -2.64 -10.32 -3.54
CA THR A 189 -2.89 -11.54 -2.77
C THR A 189 -1.75 -12.55 -2.93
N ASP A 190 -1.30 -12.77 -4.17
CA ASP A 190 -0.20 -13.69 -4.46
C ASP A 190 1.14 -13.22 -3.85
N LEU A 191 1.41 -11.91 -3.87
CA LEU A 191 2.56 -11.33 -3.20
C LEU A 191 2.48 -11.56 -1.69
N ASN A 192 1.32 -11.31 -1.08
CA ASN A 192 1.11 -11.54 0.35
C ASN A 192 1.22 -13.02 0.72
N ASN A 193 0.71 -13.93 -0.09
CA ASN A 193 0.87 -15.37 0.13
C ASN A 193 2.33 -15.83 0.09
N LYS A 194 3.19 -15.10 -0.62
CA LYS A 194 4.65 -15.29 -0.66
C LYS A 194 5.39 -14.60 0.49
N GLY A 195 4.66 -13.98 1.42
CA GLY A 195 5.21 -13.36 2.63
C GLY A 195 5.32 -11.83 2.60
N GLN A 196 4.94 -11.17 1.49
CA GLN A 196 4.96 -9.70 1.42
C GLN A 196 3.98 -9.09 2.41
N THR A 197 4.46 -8.19 3.27
CA THR A 197 3.57 -7.36 4.09
C THR A 197 2.89 -6.32 3.20
N VAL A 198 1.56 -6.23 3.28
CA VAL A 198 0.76 -5.27 2.51
C VAL A 198 -0.08 -4.43 3.46
N VAL A 199 -0.03 -3.11 3.30
CA VAL A 199 -0.89 -2.15 4.00
C VAL A 199 -1.63 -1.32 2.96
N MET A 200 -2.94 -1.46 2.90
CA MET A 200 -3.74 -0.81 1.85
C MET A 200 -4.88 -0.01 2.47
N VAL A 201 -5.14 1.17 1.92
CA VAL A 201 -6.37 1.91 2.21
C VAL A 201 -7.31 1.81 1.03
N THR A 202 -8.58 1.61 1.30
CA THR A 202 -9.62 1.53 0.28
C THR A 202 -11.02 1.76 0.86
N HIS A 203 -11.98 2.02 0.00
CA HIS A 203 -13.41 1.97 0.29
C HIS A 203 -14.11 0.80 -0.44
N ASP A 204 -13.37 -0.01 -1.20
CA ASP A 204 -13.89 -1.14 -1.96
C ASP A 204 -13.95 -2.41 -1.10
N LEU A 205 -15.15 -3.02 -1.01
CA LEU A 205 -15.38 -4.27 -0.28
C LEU A 205 -14.63 -5.46 -0.87
N LYS A 206 -14.48 -5.51 -2.21
CA LYS A 206 -13.73 -6.57 -2.87
C LYS A 206 -12.25 -6.55 -2.47
N ALA A 207 -11.67 -5.36 -2.39
CA ALA A 207 -10.32 -5.18 -1.90
C ALA A 207 -10.21 -5.54 -0.41
N ALA A 208 -11.20 -5.16 0.40
CA ALA A 208 -11.24 -5.50 1.82
C ALA A 208 -11.34 -7.02 2.06
N SER A 209 -12.04 -7.75 1.20
CA SER A 209 -12.16 -9.22 1.33
C SER A 209 -10.83 -9.96 1.18
N ARG A 210 -9.81 -9.34 0.55
CA ARG A 210 -8.46 -9.90 0.43
C ARG A 210 -7.63 -9.78 1.71
N ALA A 211 -8.06 -8.93 2.66
CA ALA A 211 -7.32 -8.67 3.90
C ALA A 211 -7.22 -9.91 4.78
N SER A 212 -6.09 -10.07 5.44
CA SER A 212 -5.98 -10.92 6.63
C SER A 212 -6.48 -10.19 7.89
N ARG A 213 -6.42 -8.84 7.87
CA ARG A 213 -6.85 -7.96 8.95
C ARG A 213 -7.47 -6.68 8.38
N LEU A 214 -8.69 -6.37 8.81
CA LEU A 214 -9.41 -5.17 8.44
C LEU A 214 -9.46 -4.21 9.64
N ILE A 215 -9.14 -2.94 9.39
CA ILE A 215 -9.20 -1.85 10.36
C ILE A 215 -10.23 -0.85 9.86
N TYR A 216 -11.15 -0.44 10.70
CA TYR A 216 -12.10 0.63 10.37
C TYR A 216 -11.70 1.95 11.03
N LEU A 217 -11.42 2.95 10.19
CA LEU A 217 -11.05 4.31 10.61
C LEU A 217 -12.26 5.23 10.52
N LYS A 218 -12.62 5.85 11.64
CA LYS A 218 -13.72 6.82 11.74
C LYS A 218 -13.25 8.06 12.48
N ASP A 219 -13.45 9.22 11.86
CA ASP A 219 -13.11 10.54 12.44
C ASP A 219 -11.69 10.64 13.00
N GLY A 220 -10.71 10.01 12.33
CA GLY A 220 -9.31 9.99 12.72
C GLY A 220 -8.94 9.03 13.85
N ARG A 221 -9.82 8.08 14.21
CA ARG A 221 -9.60 7.07 15.24
C ARG A 221 -9.92 5.68 14.69
N ILE A 222 -9.30 4.66 15.26
CA ILE A 222 -9.70 3.27 15.01
C ILE A 222 -10.99 3.01 15.76
N ASP A 223 -12.05 2.69 15.02
CA ASP A 223 -13.38 2.35 15.55
C ASP A 223 -13.58 0.84 15.68
N GLY A 224 -12.71 0.04 15.07
CA GLY A 224 -12.70 -1.39 15.23
C GLY A 224 -11.74 -2.12 14.31
N GLU A 225 -11.51 -3.38 14.62
CA GLU A 225 -10.67 -4.30 13.86
C GLU A 225 -11.39 -5.64 13.68
N LEU A 226 -11.18 -6.27 12.51
CA LEU A 226 -11.68 -7.60 12.18
C LEU A 226 -10.52 -8.46 11.66
N SER A 227 -10.27 -9.59 12.31
CA SER A 227 -9.31 -10.59 11.85
C SER A 227 -10.00 -11.61 10.96
N LEU A 228 -9.51 -11.75 9.72
CA LEU A 228 -10.09 -12.62 8.70
C LEU A 228 -9.22 -13.85 8.37
N GLY A 229 -7.96 -13.85 8.82
CA GLY A 229 -6.97 -14.85 8.41
C GLY A 229 -6.55 -14.70 6.93
N LYS A 230 -5.68 -15.58 6.43
CA LYS A 230 -5.25 -15.55 5.03
C LYS A 230 -6.43 -15.75 4.09
N PHE A 231 -6.42 -15.03 2.96
CA PHE A 231 -7.48 -15.14 1.96
C PHE A 231 -7.42 -16.48 1.23
N SER A 232 -8.60 -17.10 1.05
CA SER A 232 -8.83 -18.19 0.09
C SER A 232 -10.06 -17.87 -0.77
N LYS A 233 -10.05 -18.35 -2.03
CA LYS A 233 -11.18 -18.08 -2.94
C LYS A 233 -12.47 -18.77 -2.49
N GLU A 234 -12.35 -19.89 -1.76
CA GLU A 234 -13.48 -20.64 -1.21
C GLU A 234 -14.21 -19.85 -0.11
N ASP A 235 -13.47 -19.05 0.66
CA ASP A 235 -14.02 -18.27 1.78
C ASP A 235 -14.60 -16.91 1.37
N TYR A 236 -14.52 -16.54 0.10
CA TYR A 236 -14.87 -15.20 -0.38
C TYR A 236 -16.26 -14.74 0.07
N LYS A 237 -17.29 -15.58 -0.13
CA LYS A 237 -18.68 -15.24 0.24
C LYS A 237 -18.86 -15.04 1.74
N ASN A 238 -18.20 -15.86 2.56
CA ASN A 238 -18.29 -15.75 4.01
C ASN A 238 -17.60 -14.46 4.50
N ARG A 239 -16.47 -14.11 3.87
CA ARG A 239 -15.75 -12.87 4.20
C ARG A 239 -16.56 -11.62 3.88
N ASP A 240 -17.23 -11.59 2.73
CA ASP A 240 -18.09 -10.46 2.35
C ASP A 240 -19.20 -10.23 3.39
N ILE A 241 -19.83 -11.30 3.89
CA ILE A 241 -20.86 -11.22 4.92
C ILE A 241 -20.25 -10.66 6.23
N LEU A 242 -19.15 -11.24 6.68
CA LEU A 242 -18.49 -10.81 7.93
C LEU A 242 -18.04 -9.34 7.87
N ILE A 243 -17.46 -8.92 6.73
CA ILE A 243 -17.02 -7.55 6.53
C ILE A 243 -18.22 -6.61 6.50
N PHE A 244 -19.28 -6.98 5.78
CA PHE A 244 -20.50 -6.16 5.68
C PHE A 244 -21.15 -5.95 7.05
N GLU A 245 -21.31 -7.01 7.85
CA GLU A 245 -21.85 -6.92 9.21
C GLU A 245 -20.98 -6.05 10.11
N PHE A 246 -19.65 -6.27 10.08
CA PHE A 246 -18.69 -5.47 10.82
C PHE A 246 -18.75 -3.98 10.51
N LEU A 247 -18.86 -3.62 9.22
CA LEU A 247 -18.94 -2.25 8.75
C LEU A 247 -20.31 -1.60 9.06
N LYS A 248 -21.40 -2.36 8.88
CA LYS A 248 -22.76 -1.92 9.20
C LYS A 248 -22.92 -1.54 10.67
N GLU A 249 -22.37 -2.30 11.59
CA GLU A 249 -22.37 -2.00 13.04
C GLU A 249 -21.70 -0.64 13.34
N ARG A 250 -20.77 -0.18 12.48
CA ARG A 250 -20.00 1.07 12.63
C ARG A 250 -20.56 2.23 11.82
N GLY A 251 -21.70 1.99 11.15
CA GLY A 251 -22.41 3.03 10.39
C GLY A 251 -21.79 3.36 9.04
N TRP A 252 -21.16 2.36 8.43
CA TRP A 252 -20.66 2.43 7.05
C TRP A 252 -21.78 2.24 6.03
#